data_61b1a47d88e89b61aed50f23ba8cf6bd
#
_entry.id   61b1a47d88e89b61aed50f23ba8cf6bd
#
_cell.length_a   1.000
_cell.length_b   1.000
_cell.length_c   1.000
_cell.angle_alpha   90.00
_cell.angle_beta   90.00
_cell.angle_gamma   90.00
#
_symmetry.space_group_name_H-M   'P 1'
#
loop_
_entity.id
_entity.type
_entity.pdbx_description
1 polymer ?
#
loop_
_entity_poly.entity_id
_entity_poly.type
_entity_poly.pdbx_seq_one_letter_code
_entity_poly.pdbx_strand_id
1 'polypeptide(L)'
;MGCHKITAADKPEIKKLAGYAARSEPIPWMRIYKVPEFTYFPHKAHVGADVACQTCHGPIERMPVAGGETGPSLRNDLAHLVGLHPPQRPLTMGWCIECHRRENAARGMHAPLDCVTCHH
;
A
#
# COMPACT_ATOMS: atom_id res chain seq x y z
N MET A 1 0.39 19.22 11.40
CA MET A 1 0.36 18.49 12.71
C MET A 1 -0.91 18.82 13.50
N GLY A 2 -2.11 18.72 12.90
CA GLY A 2 -3.36 19.02 13.64
C GLY A 2 -3.62 18.03 14.78
N CYS A 3 -4.11 16.85 14.44
CA CYS A 3 -4.52 15.85 15.42
C CYS A 3 -3.38 15.30 16.28
N HIS A 4 -2.19 15.06 15.72
CA HIS A 4 -1.04 14.49 16.44
C HIS A 4 -0.33 15.44 17.44
N LYS A 5 -0.77 16.68 17.56
CA LYS A 5 -0.36 17.54 18.69
C LYS A 5 -0.99 17.10 20.02
N ILE A 6 -2.13 16.41 19.93
CA ILE A 6 -2.92 15.96 21.09
C ILE A 6 -2.96 14.44 21.14
N THR A 7 -3.30 13.80 20.03
CA THR A 7 -3.47 12.35 19.95
C THR A 7 -2.13 11.65 19.81
N ALA A 8 -1.81 10.76 20.75
CA ALA A 8 -0.61 9.92 20.79
C ALA A 8 0.71 10.74 20.77
N ALA A 9 0.72 11.95 21.30
CA ALA A 9 1.87 12.85 21.31
C ALA A 9 3.10 12.28 22.05
N ASP A 10 2.87 11.36 22.98
CA ASP A 10 3.88 10.61 23.73
C ASP A 10 4.60 9.53 22.94
N LYS A 11 4.00 9.03 21.85
CA LYS A 11 4.55 7.92 21.05
C LYS A 11 5.83 8.33 20.32
N PRO A 12 6.84 7.44 20.23
CA PRO A 12 8.14 7.76 19.63
C PRO A 12 8.04 8.20 18.17
N GLU A 13 7.16 7.54 17.38
CA GLU A 13 7.01 7.89 15.97
C GLU A 13 6.31 9.26 15.78
N ILE A 14 5.39 9.62 16.69
CA ILE A 14 4.76 10.95 16.68
C ILE A 14 5.76 12.04 17.09
N LYS A 15 6.66 11.75 18.02
CA LYS A 15 7.77 12.67 18.36
C LYS A 15 8.72 12.90 17.18
N LYS A 16 9.04 11.84 16.39
CA LYS A 16 9.80 11.99 15.14
C LYS A 16 9.06 12.88 14.14
N LEU A 17 7.78 12.64 13.93
CA LEU A 17 6.92 13.46 13.07
C LEU A 17 6.90 14.93 13.52
N ALA A 18 6.77 15.18 14.83
CA ALA A 18 6.81 16.51 15.40
C ALA A 18 8.15 17.22 15.15
N GLY A 19 9.26 16.48 15.20
CA GLY A 19 10.59 16.98 14.87
C GLY A 19 10.71 17.49 13.43
N TYR A 20 10.23 16.73 12.44
CA TYR A 20 10.19 17.18 11.05
C TYR A 20 9.32 18.42 10.88
N ALA A 21 8.13 18.44 11.51
CA ALA A 21 7.23 19.57 11.45
C ALA A 21 7.84 20.86 12.09
N ALA A 22 8.56 20.72 13.20
CA ALA A 22 9.21 21.85 13.86
C ALA A 22 10.34 22.48 13.04
N ARG A 23 11.05 21.66 12.26
CA ARG A 23 12.12 22.12 11.37
C ARG A 23 11.63 22.53 9.98
N SER A 24 10.31 22.41 9.73
CA SER A 24 9.71 22.60 8.38
C SER A 24 10.38 21.73 7.31
N GLU A 25 10.87 20.57 7.70
CA GLU A 25 11.51 19.60 6.83
C GLU A 25 10.50 18.59 6.27
N PRO A 26 10.58 18.22 4.98
CA PRO A 26 9.78 17.14 4.44
C PRO A 26 10.19 15.80 5.08
N ILE A 27 9.20 14.93 5.33
CA ILE A 27 9.48 13.58 5.80
C ILE A 27 10.08 12.78 4.63
N PRO A 28 11.23 12.12 4.80
CA PRO A 28 11.85 11.31 3.75
C PRO A 28 11.10 9.97 3.60
N TRP A 29 9.91 10.03 3.01
CA TRP A 29 9.10 8.85 2.76
C TRP A 29 9.79 7.88 1.81
N MET A 30 9.91 6.64 2.23
CA MET A 30 10.33 5.57 1.35
C MET A 30 9.09 4.94 0.70
N ARG A 31 8.99 5.04 -0.63
CA ARG A 31 7.89 4.48 -1.39
C ARG A 31 8.12 2.98 -1.56
N ILE A 32 7.30 2.16 -0.91
CA ILE A 32 7.43 0.70 -0.85
C ILE A 32 6.62 0.04 -1.97
N TYR A 33 5.37 0.46 -2.15
CA TYR A 33 4.49 -0.02 -3.21
C TYR A 33 4.42 1.01 -4.33
N LYS A 34 4.72 0.59 -5.54
CA LYS A 34 4.73 1.47 -6.72
C LYS A 34 3.97 0.82 -7.86
N VAL A 35 2.92 1.48 -8.34
CA VAL A 35 2.38 1.28 -9.67
C VAL A 35 3.12 2.20 -10.66
N PRO A 36 3.17 1.89 -11.97
CA PRO A 36 3.73 2.80 -12.98
C PRO A 36 3.11 4.19 -12.90
N GLU A 37 3.87 5.22 -13.26
CA GLU A 37 3.44 6.63 -13.10
C GLU A 37 2.26 7.00 -14.01
N PHE A 38 2.10 6.28 -15.10
CA PHE A 38 0.95 6.40 -16.02
C PHE A 38 -0.29 5.65 -15.51
N THR A 39 -0.26 5.07 -14.32
CA THR A 39 -1.39 4.37 -13.72
C THR A 39 -1.99 5.19 -12.59
N TYR A 40 -3.23 5.62 -12.77
CA TYR A 40 -3.99 6.27 -11.72
C TYR A 40 -4.65 5.23 -10.80
N PHE A 41 -4.27 5.25 -9.52
CA PHE A 41 -4.81 4.35 -8.51
C PHE A 41 -5.34 5.13 -7.31
N PRO A 42 -6.67 5.34 -7.21
CA PRO A 42 -7.28 6.03 -6.07
C PRO A 42 -7.61 5.05 -4.94
N HIS A 43 -6.88 5.10 -3.83
CA HIS A 43 -7.22 4.33 -2.61
C HIS A 43 -8.66 4.58 -2.15
N LYS A 44 -9.13 5.83 -2.25
CA LYS A 44 -10.49 6.21 -1.83
C LYS A 44 -11.59 5.33 -2.44
N ALA A 45 -11.49 5.03 -3.73
CA ALA A 45 -12.46 4.18 -4.42
C ALA A 45 -12.46 2.75 -3.87
N HIS A 46 -11.27 2.17 -3.62
CA HIS A 46 -11.12 0.81 -3.12
C HIS A 46 -11.57 0.68 -1.65
N VAL A 47 -11.22 1.65 -0.80
CA VAL A 47 -11.67 1.69 0.59
C VAL A 47 -13.20 1.89 0.65
N GLY A 48 -13.76 2.78 -0.19
CA GLY A 48 -15.20 2.99 -0.28
C GLY A 48 -15.98 1.78 -0.83
N ALA A 49 -15.30 0.86 -1.50
CA ALA A 49 -15.83 -0.42 -1.98
C ALA A 49 -15.62 -1.58 -0.97
N ASP A 50 -15.23 -1.28 0.27
CA ASP A 50 -14.92 -2.26 1.33
C ASP A 50 -13.86 -3.31 0.93
N VAL A 51 -12.88 -2.91 0.11
CA VAL A 51 -11.73 -3.75 -0.19
C VAL A 51 -10.76 -3.71 0.99
N ALA A 52 -10.52 -4.85 1.61
CA ALA A 52 -9.60 -4.96 2.73
C ALA A 52 -8.17 -4.58 2.32
N CYS A 53 -7.46 -3.84 3.16
CA CYS A 53 -6.07 -3.42 2.92
C CYS A 53 -5.16 -4.61 2.61
N GLN A 54 -5.39 -5.73 3.31
CA GLN A 54 -4.63 -6.97 3.17
C GLN A 54 -4.77 -7.63 1.79
N THR A 55 -5.81 -7.30 1.04
CA THR A 55 -6.02 -7.82 -0.31
C THR A 55 -4.86 -7.44 -1.24
N CYS A 56 -4.36 -6.21 -1.10
CA CYS A 56 -3.26 -5.67 -1.90
C CYS A 56 -1.91 -5.70 -1.14
N HIS A 57 -1.93 -5.36 0.15
CA HIS A 57 -0.74 -5.14 0.95
C HIS A 57 -0.30 -6.35 1.80
N GLY A 58 -1.05 -7.47 1.77
CA GLY A 58 -0.79 -8.59 2.67
C GLY A 58 -1.10 -8.24 4.14
N PRO A 59 -0.61 -8.99 5.12
CA PRO A 59 -0.95 -8.83 6.53
C PRO A 59 -0.27 -7.61 7.17
N ILE A 60 -0.51 -6.43 6.61
CA ILE A 60 0.15 -5.16 6.96
C ILE A 60 -0.02 -4.79 8.43
N GLU A 61 -1.11 -5.23 9.05
CA GLU A 61 -1.40 -5.03 10.48
C GLU A 61 -0.43 -5.77 11.41
N ARG A 62 0.29 -6.77 10.88
CA ARG A 62 1.28 -7.58 11.62
C ARG A 62 2.71 -7.21 11.30
N MET A 63 2.91 -6.32 10.31
CA MET A 63 4.24 -5.90 9.88
C MET A 63 4.79 -4.81 10.82
N PRO A 64 5.93 -5.00 11.50
CA PRO A 64 6.53 -3.96 12.33
C PRO A 64 7.00 -2.76 11.50
N VAL A 65 7.34 -3.01 10.23
CA VAL A 65 7.67 -1.98 9.23
C VAL A 65 6.96 -2.36 7.94
N ALA A 66 6.11 -1.50 7.41
CA ALA A 66 5.41 -1.74 6.15
C ALA A 66 6.43 -2.01 5.03
N GLY A 67 6.27 -3.13 4.32
CA GLY A 67 7.19 -3.55 3.27
C GLY A 67 8.60 -3.96 3.74
N GLY A 68 8.82 -4.10 5.03
CA GLY A 68 10.10 -4.56 5.57
C GLY A 68 10.49 -5.97 5.13
N GLU A 69 9.49 -6.78 4.76
CA GLU A 69 9.70 -8.12 4.18
C GLU A 69 9.86 -8.08 2.66
N THR A 70 9.74 -6.92 2.04
CA THR A 70 9.58 -6.74 0.59
C THR A 70 10.59 -5.78 -0.02
N GLY A 71 11.38 -5.10 0.80
CA GLY A 71 12.43 -4.21 0.34
C GLY A 71 13.61 -4.98 -0.30
N PRO A 72 14.34 -4.35 -1.23
CA PRO A 72 15.53 -4.95 -1.82
C PRO A 72 16.58 -5.16 -0.74
N SER A 73 16.73 -6.39 -0.27
CA SER A 73 17.82 -6.81 0.60
C SER A 73 18.18 -8.24 0.25
N LEU A 74 19.47 -8.55 0.24
CA LEU A 74 19.99 -9.92 -0.01
C LEU A 74 19.31 -10.95 0.90
N ARG A 75 18.92 -10.56 2.11
CA ARG A 75 18.23 -11.44 3.06
C ARG A 75 16.81 -11.75 2.61
N ASN A 76 16.08 -10.75 2.11
CA ASN A 76 14.72 -10.93 1.59
C ASN A 76 14.73 -11.72 0.29
N ASP A 77 15.70 -11.45 -0.59
CA ASP A 77 15.87 -12.17 -1.86
C ASP A 77 16.19 -13.64 -1.61
N LEU A 78 17.06 -13.93 -0.63
CA LEU A 78 17.38 -15.29 -0.24
C LEU A 78 16.18 -16.01 0.41
N ALA A 79 15.45 -15.34 1.30
CA ALA A 79 14.26 -15.88 1.94
C ALA A 79 13.14 -16.16 0.92
N HIS A 80 13.00 -15.31 -0.10
CA HIS A 80 12.09 -15.52 -1.21
C HIS A 80 12.50 -16.72 -2.06
N LEU A 81 13.80 -16.84 -2.34
CA LEU A 81 14.35 -17.97 -3.12
C LEU A 81 14.12 -19.33 -2.43
N VAL A 82 14.19 -19.38 -1.11
CA VAL A 82 13.95 -20.61 -0.32
C VAL A 82 12.49 -20.80 0.12
N GLY A 83 11.56 -19.93 -0.34
CA GLY A 83 10.13 -20.06 -0.10
C GLY A 83 9.69 -19.74 1.36
N LEU A 84 10.53 -19.07 2.13
CA LEU A 84 10.23 -18.72 3.53
C LEU A 84 9.32 -17.50 3.68
N HIS A 85 9.14 -16.71 2.62
CA HIS A 85 8.19 -15.60 2.59
C HIS A 85 7.10 -15.86 1.57
N PRO A 86 5.83 -15.56 1.89
CA PRO A 86 4.78 -15.65 0.89
C PRO A 86 5.14 -14.71 -0.25
N PRO A 87 4.98 -15.15 -1.52
CA PRO A 87 5.25 -14.30 -2.67
C PRO A 87 4.37 -13.06 -2.55
N GLN A 88 4.98 -11.88 -2.68
CA GLN A 88 4.20 -10.66 -2.84
C GLN A 88 3.29 -10.84 -4.04
N ARG A 89 2.04 -10.51 -3.85
CA ARG A 89 1.11 -10.48 -4.98
C ARG A 89 1.60 -9.39 -5.94
N PRO A 90 2.02 -9.76 -7.15
CA PRO A 90 2.43 -8.76 -8.10
C PRO A 90 1.19 -7.89 -8.42
N LEU A 91 1.23 -6.61 -8.08
CA LEU A 91 0.19 -5.64 -8.45
C LEU A 91 0.32 -5.32 -9.95
N THR A 92 0.14 -6.35 -10.77
CA THR A 92 0.17 -6.24 -12.23
C THR A 92 -1.19 -5.81 -12.75
N MET A 93 -1.23 -5.25 -13.97
CA MET A 93 -2.49 -4.91 -14.63
C MET A 93 -3.45 -6.13 -14.71
N GLY A 94 -2.93 -7.31 -15.04
CA GLY A 94 -3.72 -8.54 -15.10
C GLY A 94 -4.36 -8.88 -13.75
N TRP A 95 -3.62 -8.74 -12.65
CA TRP A 95 -4.15 -8.96 -11.31
C TRP A 95 -5.27 -7.97 -10.94
N CYS A 96 -5.11 -6.69 -11.29
CA CYS A 96 -6.14 -5.68 -11.07
C CYS A 96 -7.42 -5.97 -11.86
N ILE A 97 -7.29 -6.29 -13.14
CA ILE A 97 -8.41 -6.62 -14.03
C ILE A 97 -9.16 -7.88 -13.55
N GLU A 98 -8.43 -8.90 -13.14
CA GLU A 98 -9.04 -10.14 -12.60
C GLU A 98 -9.83 -9.86 -11.31
N CYS A 99 -9.28 -9.05 -10.40
CA CYS A 99 -9.98 -8.62 -9.19
C CYS A 99 -11.27 -7.86 -9.55
N HIS A 100 -11.21 -6.88 -10.45
CA HIS A 100 -12.37 -6.12 -10.90
C HIS A 100 -13.45 -7.00 -11.52
N ARG A 101 -13.08 -7.96 -12.39
CA ARG A 101 -14.02 -8.93 -12.98
C ARG A 101 -14.68 -9.78 -11.92
N ARG A 102 -13.92 -10.29 -10.97
CA ARG A 102 -14.43 -11.11 -9.87
C ARG A 102 -15.40 -10.34 -9.00
N GLU A 103 -15.04 -9.13 -8.57
CA GLU A 103 -15.90 -8.30 -7.72
C GLU A 103 -17.18 -7.86 -8.44
N ASN A 104 -17.10 -7.53 -9.74
CA ASN A 104 -18.26 -7.24 -10.56
C ASN A 104 -19.22 -8.43 -10.66
N ALA A 105 -18.68 -9.64 -10.85
CA ALA A 105 -19.49 -10.86 -10.95
C ALA A 105 -20.07 -11.29 -9.59
N ALA A 106 -19.28 -11.23 -8.52
CA ALA A 106 -19.67 -11.75 -7.20
C ALA A 106 -20.55 -10.78 -6.41
N ARG A 107 -20.29 -9.47 -6.52
CA ARG A 107 -20.93 -8.43 -5.71
C ARG A 107 -21.79 -7.45 -6.51
N GLY A 108 -21.90 -7.62 -7.82
CA GLY A 108 -22.63 -6.70 -8.69
C GLY A 108 -22.00 -5.29 -8.71
N MET A 109 -20.70 -5.17 -8.49
CA MET A 109 -19.99 -3.91 -8.52
C MET A 109 -19.78 -3.44 -9.95
N HIS A 110 -19.43 -2.17 -10.12
CA HIS A 110 -19.09 -1.56 -11.40
C HIS A 110 -17.64 -1.09 -11.43
N ALA A 111 -16.73 -1.97 -10.99
CA ALA A 111 -15.30 -1.67 -11.06
C ALA A 111 -14.87 -1.55 -12.53
N PRO A 112 -14.14 -0.49 -12.92
CA PRO A 112 -13.83 -0.20 -14.31
C PRO A 112 -12.90 -1.28 -14.90
N LEU A 113 -13.12 -1.60 -16.18
CA LEU A 113 -12.33 -2.54 -16.96
C LEU A 113 -11.78 -1.90 -18.24
N ASP A 114 -12.03 -0.62 -18.43
CA ASP A 114 -11.56 0.15 -19.58
C ASP A 114 -10.14 0.70 -19.33
N CYS A 115 -9.45 1.02 -20.42
CA CYS A 115 -8.05 1.46 -20.36
C CYS A 115 -7.92 2.87 -19.76
N VAL A 116 -8.83 3.78 -20.15
CA VAL A 116 -8.67 5.22 -19.84
C VAL A 116 -9.00 5.60 -18.41
N THR A 117 -9.74 4.77 -17.68
CA THR A 117 -10.00 5.00 -16.27
C THR A 117 -8.74 4.79 -15.41
N CYS A 118 -7.86 3.89 -15.85
CA CYS A 118 -6.63 3.54 -15.12
C CYS A 118 -5.37 4.16 -15.74
N HIS A 119 -5.40 4.52 -17.03
CA HIS A 119 -4.25 5.02 -17.77
C HIS A 119 -4.56 6.36 -18.41
N HIS A 120 -3.95 7.44 -17.90
CA HIS A 120 -4.00 8.80 -18.44
C HIS A 120 -2.79 9.64 -18.05
#